data_3109b8a5b09aa11fa6f95ec9f728839d
#
_entry.id   3109b8a5b09aa11fa6f95ec9f728839d
#
_cell.length_a   1.000
_cell.length_b   1.000
_cell.length_c   1.000
_cell.angle_alpha   90.00
_cell.angle_beta   90.00
_cell.angle_gamma   90.00
#
_symmetry.space_group_name_H-M   'P 1'
#
loop_
_entity.id
_entity.type
_entity.pdbx_description
1 polymer ?
#
loop_
_entity_poly.entity_id
_entity_poly.type
_entity_poly.pdbx_seq_one_letter_code
_entity_poly.pdbx_strand_id
1 'polypeptide(L)'
;MNNKTTMLIDADVLAYQSAFTAQANIQWDEELWTVHTDLALAKTWIVDRLETFKKRLKADDFILAISDKNNFRRKLFPDYKANRRSKFAPIGLDPIRAWMAEEYGTVIYPNLEADDVLAILATERPNRSDKRIIVSIDKDFKGVPCTFYDFNRGELHEITEEEADAYHLMQTIAGDSVDGFKGVSGIGQVKAKRLLDTNGASWETVLKAYSDAGMTEEEALTNAWMAYLIRKDEYNHKHKKLKYLWMPKEFTTAQKRKYSHIIHGVTGELDEDLTRPDPF
;
A
#
# COMPACT_ATOMS: atom_id res chain seq x y z
N MET A 1 -19.28 -10.07 -24.51
CA MET A 1 -18.82 -8.91 -23.72
C MET A 1 -17.30 -8.93 -23.80
N ASN A 2 -16.68 -7.85 -24.29
CA ASN A 2 -15.21 -7.81 -24.35
C ASN A 2 -14.68 -7.67 -22.89
N ASN A 3 -13.91 -8.64 -22.46
CA ASN A 3 -13.21 -8.58 -21.18
C ASN A 3 -12.13 -7.49 -21.26
N LYS A 4 -12.30 -6.37 -20.56
CA LYS A 4 -11.32 -5.30 -20.55
C LYS A 4 -10.24 -5.60 -19.52
N THR A 5 -8.96 -5.45 -19.91
CA THR A 5 -7.82 -5.54 -19.01
C THR A 5 -7.30 -4.13 -18.70
N THR A 6 -7.32 -3.73 -17.41
CA THR A 6 -6.85 -2.41 -16.96
C THR A 6 -5.66 -2.58 -16.02
N MET A 7 -4.56 -1.91 -16.32
CA MET A 7 -3.41 -1.80 -15.41
C MET A 7 -3.70 -0.75 -14.34
N LEU A 8 -3.42 -1.08 -13.09
CA LEU A 8 -3.43 -0.18 -11.95
C LEU A 8 -1.98 0.10 -11.58
N ILE A 9 -1.48 1.28 -11.88
CA ILE A 9 -0.05 1.56 -11.86
C ILE A 9 0.29 2.49 -10.70
N ASP A 10 1.30 2.11 -9.94
CA ASP A 10 1.94 2.94 -8.94
C ASP A 10 2.74 4.05 -9.62
N ALA A 11 2.11 5.22 -9.74
CA ALA A 11 2.70 6.36 -10.40
C ALA A 11 3.80 7.03 -9.56
N ASP A 12 3.79 6.88 -8.23
CA ASP A 12 4.86 7.38 -7.37
C ASP A 12 6.18 6.66 -7.63
N VAL A 13 6.12 5.35 -7.80
CA VAL A 13 7.29 4.54 -8.14
C VAL A 13 7.82 4.91 -9.52
N LEU A 14 6.94 5.04 -10.53
CA LEU A 14 7.37 5.43 -11.87
C LEU A 14 7.99 6.82 -11.89
N ALA A 15 7.35 7.80 -11.23
CA ALA A 15 7.85 9.17 -11.14
C ALA A 15 9.21 9.22 -10.44
N TYR A 16 9.37 8.48 -9.34
CA TYR A 16 10.63 8.43 -8.61
C TYR A 16 11.75 7.81 -9.45
N GLN A 17 11.50 6.65 -10.07
CA GLN A 17 12.50 5.96 -10.89
C GLN A 17 12.91 6.79 -12.11
N SER A 18 11.95 7.40 -12.81
CA SER A 18 12.24 8.22 -13.97
C SER A 18 13.04 9.48 -13.62
N ALA A 19 12.62 10.18 -12.55
CA ALA A 19 13.33 11.35 -12.07
C ALA A 19 14.76 11.02 -11.61
N PHE A 20 14.93 9.90 -10.90
CA PHE A 20 16.25 9.43 -10.47
C PHE A 20 17.14 9.02 -11.64
N THR A 21 16.58 8.31 -12.62
CA THR A 21 17.34 7.89 -13.84
C THR A 21 17.78 9.07 -14.68
N ALA A 22 16.96 10.12 -14.75
CA ALA A 22 17.24 11.32 -15.54
C ALA A 22 18.02 12.39 -14.76
N GLN A 23 18.35 12.13 -13.49
CA GLN A 23 19.12 13.05 -12.66
C GLN A 23 20.62 12.86 -12.89
N ALA A 24 21.32 13.96 -13.10
CA ALA A 24 22.78 14.01 -13.19
C ALA A 24 23.36 14.97 -12.15
N ASN A 25 24.47 14.56 -11.54
CA ASN A 25 25.28 15.42 -10.70
C ASN A 25 26.41 15.98 -11.56
N ILE A 26 26.50 17.29 -11.67
CA ILE A 26 27.53 17.98 -12.48
C ILE A 26 28.51 18.61 -11.50
N GLN A 27 29.74 18.19 -11.56
CA GLN A 27 30.85 18.80 -10.84
C GLN A 27 31.50 19.85 -11.74
N TRP A 28 31.53 21.11 -11.28
CA TRP A 28 32.12 22.23 -11.99
C TRP A 28 33.58 22.46 -11.59
N ASP A 29 33.82 22.27 -10.26
CA ASP A 29 35.16 22.32 -9.66
C ASP A 29 35.21 21.44 -8.40
N GLU A 30 36.26 21.57 -7.59
CA GLU A 30 36.45 20.74 -6.38
C GLU A 30 35.36 20.96 -5.32
N GLU A 31 34.75 22.15 -5.28
CA GLU A 31 33.78 22.54 -4.25
C GLU A 31 32.36 22.73 -4.81
N LEU A 32 32.21 22.97 -6.12
CA LEU A 32 30.92 23.32 -6.74
C LEU A 32 30.30 22.15 -7.49
N TRP A 33 29.15 21.71 -6.97
CA TRP A 33 28.30 20.71 -7.58
C TRP A 33 26.91 21.27 -7.86
N THR A 34 26.34 20.88 -8.98
CA THR A 34 24.93 21.10 -9.26
C THR A 34 24.24 19.79 -9.59
N VAL A 35 22.95 19.73 -9.26
CA VAL A 35 22.09 18.60 -9.62
C VAL A 35 21.12 19.06 -10.69
N HIS A 36 21.03 18.31 -11.77
CA HIS A 36 20.14 18.57 -12.87
C HIS A 36 19.27 17.34 -13.15
N THR A 37 18.00 17.55 -13.55
CA THR A 37 17.14 16.47 -14.05
C THR A 37 16.69 16.81 -15.47
N ASP A 38 16.99 15.92 -16.41
CA ASP A 38 16.44 16.00 -17.77
C ASP A 38 14.99 15.53 -17.75
N LEU A 39 14.07 16.50 -17.70
CA LEU A 39 12.63 16.20 -17.66
C LEU A 39 12.13 15.54 -18.95
N ALA A 40 12.75 15.82 -20.10
CA ALA A 40 12.37 15.20 -21.37
C ALA A 40 12.74 13.71 -21.36
N LEU A 41 13.95 13.39 -20.90
CA LEU A 41 14.39 12.00 -20.72
C LEU A 41 13.51 11.26 -19.73
N ALA A 42 13.19 11.88 -18.58
CA ALA A 42 12.30 11.26 -17.58
C ALA A 42 10.90 10.96 -18.13
N LYS A 43 10.31 11.90 -18.88
CA LYS A 43 9.01 11.72 -19.54
C LYS A 43 9.05 10.59 -20.58
N THR A 44 10.06 10.58 -21.45
CA THR A 44 10.27 9.50 -22.43
C THR A 44 10.37 8.14 -21.75
N TRP A 45 11.12 8.05 -20.66
CA TRP A 45 11.26 6.81 -19.90
C TRP A 45 9.89 6.30 -19.38
N ILE A 46 9.03 7.19 -18.87
CA ILE A 46 7.69 6.81 -18.41
C ILE A 46 6.82 6.32 -19.58
N VAL A 47 6.80 7.04 -20.69
CA VAL A 47 6.03 6.65 -21.89
C VAL A 47 6.44 5.25 -22.35
N ASP A 48 7.74 5.00 -22.48
CA ASP A 48 8.28 3.70 -22.90
C ASP A 48 7.91 2.56 -21.92
N ARG A 49 7.90 2.87 -20.61
CA ARG A 49 7.47 1.91 -19.59
C ARG A 49 5.99 1.58 -19.70
N LEU A 50 5.14 2.58 -19.83
CA LEU A 50 3.68 2.38 -19.97
C LEU A 50 3.37 1.53 -21.20
N GLU A 51 3.98 1.81 -22.35
CA GLU A 51 3.82 1.02 -23.57
C GLU A 51 4.35 -0.40 -23.43
N THR A 52 5.50 -0.57 -22.76
CA THR A 52 6.08 -1.89 -22.46
C THR A 52 5.13 -2.73 -21.60
N PHE A 53 4.58 -2.14 -20.54
CA PHE A 53 3.64 -2.82 -19.65
C PHE A 53 2.35 -3.18 -20.40
N LYS A 54 1.78 -2.23 -21.15
CA LYS A 54 0.58 -2.43 -21.95
C LYS A 54 0.74 -3.60 -22.92
N LYS A 55 1.85 -3.64 -23.65
CA LYS A 55 2.16 -4.73 -24.58
C LYS A 55 2.35 -6.07 -23.85
N ARG A 56 3.12 -6.08 -22.76
CA ARG A 56 3.44 -7.31 -22.01
C ARG A 56 2.20 -7.93 -21.37
N LEU A 57 1.36 -7.10 -20.76
CA LEU A 57 0.15 -7.52 -20.04
C LEU A 57 -1.08 -7.62 -20.95
N LYS A 58 -0.95 -7.27 -22.23
CA LYS A 58 -2.05 -7.19 -23.20
C LYS A 58 -3.21 -6.34 -22.65
N ALA A 59 -2.86 -5.21 -22.03
CA ALA A 59 -3.83 -4.34 -21.40
C ALA A 59 -4.44 -3.36 -22.38
N ASP A 60 -5.73 -3.08 -22.18
CA ASP A 60 -6.49 -2.11 -23.00
C ASP A 60 -6.31 -0.68 -22.50
N ASP A 61 -6.13 -0.53 -21.17
CA ASP A 61 -6.13 0.75 -20.49
C ASP A 61 -5.29 0.73 -19.22
N PHE A 62 -5.07 1.91 -18.60
CA PHE A 62 -4.41 2.02 -17.32
C PHE A 62 -4.99 3.14 -16.45
N ILE A 63 -4.78 3.04 -15.15
CA ILE A 63 -5.06 4.06 -14.13
C ILE A 63 -3.76 4.30 -13.37
N LEU A 64 -3.38 5.56 -13.23
CA LEU A 64 -2.21 5.98 -12.45
C LEU A 64 -2.67 6.45 -11.06
N ALA A 65 -2.15 5.86 -9.99
CA ALA A 65 -2.40 6.30 -8.62
C ALA A 65 -1.21 7.03 -8.05
N ILE A 66 -1.47 8.14 -7.35
CA ILE A 66 -0.48 8.95 -6.62
C ILE A 66 -0.92 9.06 -5.16
N SER A 67 0.04 9.02 -4.25
CA SER A 67 -0.20 9.21 -2.81
C SER A 67 -0.64 10.64 -2.49
N ASP A 68 -1.61 10.76 -1.57
CA ASP A 68 -1.89 12.06 -0.94
C ASP A 68 -0.69 12.47 -0.05
N LYS A 69 -0.54 13.78 0.16
CA LYS A 69 0.45 14.34 1.08
C LYS A 69 0.20 13.90 2.52
N ASN A 70 -1.07 13.71 2.88
CA ASN A 70 -1.48 13.19 4.17
C ASN A 70 -1.63 11.67 4.11
N ASN A 71 -1.36 11.02 5.26
CA ASN A 71 -1.53 9.58 5.39
C ASN A 71 -2.12 9.25 6.76
N PHE A 72 -3.19 8.47 6.78
CA PHE A 72 -3.86 8.08 8.01
C PHE A 72 -2.93 7.30 8.97
N ARG A 73 -1.97 6.53 8.44
CA ARG A 73 -1.02 5.76 9.25
C ARG A 73 -0.19 6.64 10.17
N ARG A 74 0.09 7.90 9.77
CA ARG A 74 0.80 8.85 10.64
C ARG A 74 -0.01 9.32 11.85
N LYS A 75 -1.34 9.18 11.80
CA LYS A 75 -2.19 9.43 12.98
C LYS A 75 -2.13 8.28 13.97
N LEU A 76 -1.96 7.04 13.48
CA LEU A 76 -1.80 5.84 14.28
C LEU A 76 -0.38 5.69 14.83
N PHE A 77 0.60 6.01 14.00
CA PHE A 77 2.00 5.85 14.30
C PHE A 77 2.80 7.04 13.75
N PRO A 78 3.11 8.06 14.57
CA PRO A 78 3.77 9.30 14.13
C PRO A 78 5.14 9.10 13.47
N ASP A 79 5.85 8.03 13.82
CA ASP A 79 7.15 7.67 13.27
C ASP A 79 7.06 6.88 11.94
N TYR A 80 5.86 6.67 11.41
CA TYR A 80 5.67 6.01 10.12
C TYR A 80 6.48 6.68 9.02
N LYS A 81 7.37 5.91 8.38
CA LYS A 81 8.29 6.38 7.33
C LYS A 81 9.18 7.57 7.73
N ALA A 82 9.43 7.77 9.05
CA ALA A 82 10.26 8.87 9.54
C ALA A 82 11.70 8.79 9.03
N ASN A 83 12.23 7.60 8.80
CA ASN A 83 13.55 7.33 8.23
C ASN A 83 13.70 7.85 6.77
N ARG A 84 12.60 8.18 6.09
CA ARG A 84 12.62 8.76 4.74
C ARG A 84 12.81 10.28 4.78
N ARG A 85 12.57 10.96 5.92
CA ARG A 85 12.66 12.43 6.04
C ARG A 85 14.08 12.98 5.85
N SER A 86 15.10 12.16 6.09
CA SER A 86 16.51 12.54 5.90
C SER A 86 17.05 12.25 4.49
N LYS A 87 16.24 11.66 3.61
CA LYS A 87 16.64 11.32 2.25
C LYS A 87 16.13 12.38 1.27
N PHE A 88 17.04 12.86 0.43
CA PHE A 88 16.66 13.77 -0.64
C PHE A 88 15.92 13.00 -1.74
N ALA A 89 14.74 13.48 -2.10
CA ALA A 89 14.06 13.02 -3.30
C ALA A 89 14.75 13.58 -4.55
N PRO A 90 14.66 12.91 -5.71
CA PRO A 90 15.13 13.48 -6.97
C PRO A 90 14.45 14.83 -7.22
N ILE A 91 15.22 15.84 -7.67
CA ILE A 91 14.69 17.21 -7.87
C ILE A 91 13.63 17.29 -8.97
N GLY A 92 13.62 16.35 -9.91
CA GLY A 92 12.61 16.24 -10.96
C GLY A 92 11.30 15.57 -10.55
N LEU A 93 11.18 15.07 -9.30
CA LEU A 93 10.03 14.26 -8.89
C LEU A 93 8.70 15.01 -8.97
N ASP A 94 8.59 16.19 -8.37
CA ASP A 94 7.34 16.96 -8.36
C ASP A 94 6.93 17.44 -9.77
N PRO A 95 7.83 17.98 -10.61
CA PRO A 95 7.52 18.28 -12.00
C PRO A 95 7.03 17.07 -12.81
N ILE A 96 7.60 15.89 -12.59
CA ILE A 96 7.18 14.67 -13.27
C ILE A 96 5.78 14.22 -12.81
N ARG A 97 5.49 14.25 -11.51
CA ARG A 97 4.15 13.96 -10.97
C ARG A 97 3.09 14.91 -11.52
N ALA A 98 3.40 16.22 -11.58
CA ALA A 98 2.51 17.21 -12.15
C ALA A 98 2.23 16.93 -13.64
N TRP A 99 3.27 16.62 -14.40
CA TRP A 99 3.11 16.25 -15.81
C TRP A 99 2.29 14.96 -15.99
N MET A 100 2.52 13.92 -15.19
CA MET A 100 1.72 12.70 -15.27
C MET A 100 0.24 12.96 -14.98
N ALA A 101 -0.06 13.84 -14.03
CA ALA A 101 -1.43 14.24 -13.71
C ALA A 101 -2.08 15.03 -14.86
N GLU A 102 -1.34 15.91 -15.52
CA GLU A 102 -1.81 16.71 -16.65
C GLU A 102 -2.02 15.86 -17.91
N GLU A 103 -1.07 14.98 -18.24
CA GLU A 103 -1.06 14.21 -19.47
C GLU A 103 -2.04 13.04 -19.46
N TYR A 104 -2.09 12.28 -18.34
CA TYR A 104 -2.84 11.04 -18.25
C TYR A 104 -4.02 11.10 -17.27
N GLY A 105 -4.05 12.12 -16.43
CA GLY A 105 -4.90 12.10 -15.24
C GLY A 105 -4.36 11.11 -14.17
N THR A 106 -4.50 11.47 -12.92
CA THR A 106 -4.10 10.60 -11.80
C THR A 106 -5.21 10.51 -10.77
N VAL A 107 -5.28 9.35 -10.09
CA VAL A 107 -6.23 9.13 -9.01
C VAL A 107 -5.54 9.33 -7.69
N ILE A 108 -6.10 10.19 -6.85
CA ILE A 108 -5.64 10.47 -5.49
C ILE A 108 -6.83 10.35 -4.56
N TYR A 109 -6.68 9.55 -3.50
CA TYR A 109 -7.71 9.48 -2.45
C TYR A 109 -7.20 10.15 -1.18
N PRO A 110 -7.99 11.05 -0.57
CA PRO A 110 -7.56 11.80 0.60
C PRO A 110 -7.10 10.91 1.75
N ASN A 111 -5.96 11.25 2.35
CA ASN A 111 -5.29 10.55 3.43
C ASN A 111 -4.82 9.12 3.13
N LEU A 112 -4.77 8.70 1.86
CA LEU A 112 -4.29 7.39 1.44
C LEU A 112 -3.00 7.48 0.63
N GLU A 113 -2.19 6.43 0.70
CA GLU A 113 -1.06 6.22 -0.21
C GLU A 113 -1.54 5.64 -1.54
N ALA A 114 -0.72 5.75 -2.59
CA ALA A 114 -1.00 5.14 -3.88
C ALA A 114 -1.31 3.64 -3.76
N ASP A 115 -0.60 2.94 -2.87
CA ASP A 115 -0.77 1.51 -2.62
C ASP A 115 -2.19 1.17 -2.13
N ASP A 116 -2.73 1.99 -1.20
CA ASP A 116 -4.12 1.83 -0.73
C ASP A 116 -5.11 2.09 -1.87
N VAL A 117 -4.87 3.13 -2.68
CA VAL A 117 -5.73 3.45 -3.84
C VAL A 117 -5.75 2.28 -4.82
N LEU A 118 -4.59 1.72 -5.14
CA LEU A 118 -4.46 0.58 -6.04
C LEU A 118 -5.12 -0.68 -5.47
N ALA A 119 -4.99 -0.93 -4.17
CA ALA A 119 -5.61 -2.07 -3.49
C ALA A 119 -7.14 -1.95 -3.48
N ILE A 120 -7.69 -0.75 -3.21
CA ILE A 120 -9.13 -0.47 -3.33
C ILE A 120 -9.60 -0.76 -4.75
N LEU A 121 -8.95 -0.16 -5.75
CA LEU A 121 -9.32 -0.33 -7.15
C LEU A 121 -9.19 -1.78 -7.63
N ALA A 122 -8.20 -2.53 -7.18
CA ALA A 122 -8.00 -3.93 -7.55
C ALA A 122 -9.08 -4.85 -6.96
N THR A 123 -9.52 -4.56 -5.74
CA THR A 123 -10.56 -5.33 -5.07
C THR A 123 -11.98 -4.91 -5.48
N GLU A 124 -12.14 -3.71 -6.07
CA GLU A 124 -13.37 -3.30 -6.77
C GLU A 124 -13.43 -3.96 -8.14
N ARG A 125 -14.48 -4.70 -8.41
CA ARG A 125 -14.75 -5.26 -9.75
C ARG A 125 -16.07 -4.70 -10.26
N PRO A 126 -16.05 -3.62 -11.06
CA PRO A 126 -17.27 -3.04 -11.63
C PRO A 126 -18.04 -4.07 -12.47
N ASN A 127 -17.31 -4.90 -13.22
CA ASN A 127 -17.85 -6.04 -13.95
C ASN A 127 -17.02 -7.30 -13.61
N ARG A 128 -17.69 -8.45 -13.46
CA ARG A 128 -17.00 -9.72 -13.18
C ARG A 128 -16.03 -10.16 -14.28
N SER A 129 -16.21 -9.65 -15.51
CA SER A 129 -15.39 -9.96 -16.66
C SER A 129 -14.14 -9.07 -16.80
N ASP A 130 -14.07 -7.94 -16.10
CA ASP A 130 -12.94 -7.03 -16.22
C ASP A 130 -11.76 -7.53 -15.38
N LYS A 131 -10.58 -7.58 -16.02
CA LYS A 131 -9.34 -7.93 -15.35
C LYS A 131 -8.63 -6.65 -14.91
N ARG A 132 -8.22 -6.59 -13.65
CA ARG A 132 -7.37 -5.52 -13.10
C ARG A 132 -6.05 -6.12 -12.66
N ILE A 133 -4.94 -5.46 -13.06
CA ILE A 133 -3.58 -5.91 -12.76
C ILE A 133 -2.86 -4.74 -12.08
N ILE A 134 -2.45 -4.92 -10.83
CA ILE A 134 -1.57 -3.97 -10.15
C ILE A 134 -0.17 -4.08 -10.77
N VAL A 135 0.43 -2.95 -11.10
CA VAL A 135 1.79 -2.84 -11.68
C VAL A 135 2.65 -1.99 -10.75
N SER A 136 3.49 -2.62 -9.96
CA SER A 136 4.40 -1.98 -9.00
C SER A 136 5.63 -2.87 -8.75
N ILE A 137 6.57 -2.39 -7.95
CA ILE A 137 7.69 -3.17 -7.42
C ILE A 137 7.52 -3.46 -5.93
N ASP A 138 6.45 -2.94 -5.32
CA ASP A 138 6.25 -3.10 -3.88
C ASP A 138 5.72 -4.50 -3.55
N LYS A 139 6.47 -5.20 -2.70
CA LYS A 139 6.10 -6.54 -2.21
C LYS A 139 4.82 -6.55 -1.37
N ASP A 140 4.40 -5.39 -0.85
CA ASP A 140 3.28 -5.29 0.08
C ASP A 140 1.94 -5.56 -0.62
N PHE A 141 1.90 -5.47 -1.97
CA PHE A 141 0.77 -5.95 -2.76
C PHE A 141 0.49 -7.45 -2.64
N LYS A 142 1.42 -8.24 -2.09
CA LYS A 142 1.14 -9.63 -1.69
C LYS A 142 0.11 -9.75 -0.56
N GLY A 143 -0.15 -8.66 0.16
CA GLY A 143 -1.23 -8.53 1.13
C GLY A 143 -2.59 -8.15 0.54
N VAL A 144 -2.74 -8.13 -0.80
CA VAL A 144 -3.98 -7.77 -1.49
C VAL A 144 -4.43 -8.92 -2.39
N PRO A 145 -5.69 -9.38 -2.32
CA PRO A 145 -6.22 -10.39 -3.25
C PRO A 145 -6.40 -9.79 -4.65
N CYS A 146 -5.41 -10.00 -5.52
CA CYS A 146 -5.35 -9.36 -6.83
C CYS A 146 -4.44 -10.12 -7.80
N THR A 147 -4.48 -9.70 -9.07
CA THR A 147 -3.38 -9.97 -10.01
C THR A 147 -2.34 -8.87 -9.85
N PHE A 148 -1.11 -9.22 -9.52
CA PHE A 148 0.01 -8.30 -9.29
C PHE A 148 1.19 -8.61 -10.21
N TYR A 149 1.65 -7.61 -10.94
CA TYR A 149 2.84 -7.67 -11.78
C TYR A 149 3.99 -6.89 -11.13
N ASP A 150 4.98 -7.63 -10.58
CA ASP A 150 6.26 -7.06 -10.15
C ASP A 150 7.11 -6.79 -11.39
N PHE A 151 7.16 -5.53 -11.82
CA PHE A 151 7.88 -5.18 -13.04
C PHE A 151 9.41 -5.13 -12.87
N ASN A 152 9.92 -5.12 -11.64
CA ASN A 152 11.35 -5.21 -11.38
C ASN A 152 11.86 -6.64 -11.60
N ARG A 153 11.07 -7.64 -11.20
CA ARG A 153 11.36 -9.06 -11.39
C ARG A 153 10.80 -9.62 -12.69
N GLY A 154 9.82 -8.94 -13.28
CA GLY A 154 9.09 -9.42 -14.45
C GLY A 154 8.12 -10.55 -14.15
N GLU A 155 7.68 -10.70 -12.91
CA GLU A 155 6.85 -11.78 -12.38
C GLU A 155 5.38 -11.35 -12.26
N LEU A 156 4.47 -12.24 -12.65
CA LEU A 156 3.03 -12.08 -12.49
C LEU A 156 2.53 -13.02 -11.39
N HIS A 157 1.85 -12.47 -10.40
CA HIS A 157 1.29 -13.19 -9.26
C HIS A 157 -0.23 -13.11 -9.30
N GLU A 158 -0.90 -14.24 -9.11
CA GLU A 158 -2.35 -14.30 -8.83
C GLU A 158 -2.49 -14.63 -7.34
N ILE A 159 -2.96 -13.66 -6.56
CA ILE A 159 -2.97 -13.72 -5.09
C ILE A 159 -4.39 -13.95 -4.63
N THR A 160 -4.63 -15.04 -3.92
CA THR A 160 -5.93 -15.35 -3.31
C THR A 160 -6.17 -14.53 -2.05
N GLU A 161 -7.41 -14.54 -1.55
CA GLU A 161 -7.74 -13.86 -0.29
C GLU A 161 -6.99 -14.48 0.90
N GLU A 162 -6.90 -15.82 0.92
CA GLU A 162 -6.19 -16.56 1.96
C GLU A 162 -4.70 -16.26 1.98
N GLU A 163 -4.07 -16.20 0.80
CA GLU A 163 -2.65 -15.84 0.67
C GLU A 163 -2.38 -14.40 1.10
N ALA A 164 -3.26 -13.47 0.71
CA ALA A 164 -3.17 -12.07 1.09
C ALA A 164 -3.34 -11.86 2.61
N ASP A 165 -4.33 -12.52 3.21
CA ASP A 165 -4.56 -12.46 4.65
C ASP A 165 -3.39 -13.07 5.43
N ALA A 166 -2.84 -14.22 4.98
CA ALA A 166 -1.66 -14.83 5.59
C ALA A 166 -0.42 -13.95 5.48
N TYR A 167 -0.22 -13.27 4.33
CA TYR A 167 0.88 -12.33 4.13
C TYR A 167 0.75 -11.12 5.07
N HIS A 168 -0.45 -10.56 5.20
CA HIS A 168 -0.73 -9.46 6.12
C HIS A 168 -0.40 -9.84 7.58
N LEU A 169 -0.86 -11.02 8.05
CA LEU A 169 -0.54 -11.50 9.41
C LEU A 169 0.96 -11.74 9.58
N MET A 170 1.65 -12.23 8.54
CA MET A 170 3.10 -12.38 8.56
C MET A 170 3.81 -11.04 8.73
N GLN A 171 3.39 -10.00 7.98
CA GLN A 171 3.95 -8.65 8.13
C GLN A 171 3.63 -8.05 9.51
N THR A 172 2.44 -8.31 10.05
CA THR A 172 2.07 -7.89 11.41
C THR A 172 3.07 -8.41 12.44
N ILE A 173 3.44 -9.71 12.36
CA ILE A 173 4.41 -10.31 13.28
C ILE A 173 5.83 -9.81 13.00
N ALA A 174 6.24 -9.74 11.74
CA ALA A 174 7.62 -9.40 11.35
C ALA A 174 7.92 -7.91 11.47
N GLY A 175 6.92 -7.04 11.32
CA GLY A 175 7.10 -5.61 11.11
C GLY A 175 7.70 -5.27 9.75
N ASP A 176 7.86 -3.98 9.49
CA ASP A 176 8.60 -3.47 8.33
C ASP A 176 9.52 -2.31 8.72
N SER A 177 10.83 -2.57 8.67
CA SER A 177 11.85 -1.56 9.00
C SER A 177 11.94 -0.42 7.98
N VAL A 178 11.51 -0.66 6.73
CA VAL A 178 11.49 0.36 5.66
C VAL A 178 10.39 1.37 5.94
N ASP A 179 9.26 0.92 6.49
CA ASP A 179 8.13 1.75 6.88
C ASP A 179 8.21 2.22 8.34
N GLY A 180 9.18 1.70 9.08
CA GLY A 180 9.54 2.19 10.41
C GLY A 180 8.76 1.57 11.56
N PHE A 181 7.90 0.58 11.33
CA PHE A 181 7.22 -0.14 12.41
C PHE A 181 7.88 -1.48 12.71
N LYS A 182 8.10 -1.72 14.00
CA LYS A 182 8.79 -2.92 14.47
C LYS A 182 7.78 -3.99 14.82
N GLY A 183 7.98 -5.20 14.28
CA GLY A 183 7.26 -6.38 14.69
C GLY A 183 7.79 -6.98 16.01
N VAL A 184 7.48 -8.24 16.22
CA VAL A 184 7.95 -9.00 17.38
C VAL A 184 9.47 -9.15 17.32
N SER A 185 10.15 -8.79 18.41
CA SER A 185 11.61 -8.80 18.47
C SER A 185 12.18 -10.19 18.14
N GLY A 186 13.16 -10.23 17.23
CA GLY A 186 13.81 -11.47 16.81
C GLY A 186 12.99 -12.35 15.85
N ILE A 187 11.81 -11.91 15.42
CA ILE A 187 10.95 -12.61 14.45
C ILE A 187 10.86 -11.78 13.16
N GLY A 188 11.75 -12.09 12.20
CA GLY A 188 11.66 -11.56 10.84
C GLY A 188 10.71 -12.39 9.95
N GLN A 189 10.54 -11.99 8.69
CA GLN A 189 9.55 -12.57 7.75
C GLN A 189 9.62 -14.10 7.64
N VAL A 190 10.83 -14.68 7.58
CA VAL A 190 11.01 -16.15 7.46
C VAL A 190 10.47 -16.88 8.69
N LYS A 191 10.79 -16.37 9.89
CA LYS A 191 10.29 -16.96 11.14
C LYS A 191 8.79 -16.74 11.31
N ALA A 192 8.28 -15.55 10.99
CA ALA A 192 6.86 -15.22 11.04
C ALA A 192 6.05 -16.13 10.11
N LYS A 193 6.51 -16.29 8.84
CA LYS A 193 5.88 -17.22 7.91
C LYS A 193 5.84 -18.65 8.44
N ARG A 194 6.99 -19.16 8.91
CA ARG A 194 7.06 -20.51 9.49
C ARG A 194 6.11 -20.70 10.68
N LEU A 195 5.97 -19.65 11.51
CA LEU A 195 5.08 -19.68 12.66
C LEU A 195 3.61 -19.81 12.25
N LEU A 196 3.19 -19.04 11.23
CA LEU A 196 1.85 -19.12 10.66
C LEU A 196 1.61 -20.45 9.93
N ASP A 197 2.59 -20.95 9.18
CA ASP A 197 2.50 -22.24 8.47
C ASP A 197 2.34 -23.41 9.47
N THR A 198 2.93 -23.30 10.66
CA THR A 198 2.92 -24.37 11.69
C THR A 198 1.66 -24.33 12.55
N ASN A 199 1.21 -23.15 12.95
CA ASN A 199 0.13 -22.98 13.94
C ASN A 199 -1.19 -22.49 13.33
N GLY A 200 -1.20 -22.22 12.02
CA GLY A 200 -2.32 -21.62 11.30
C GLY A 200 -2.19 -20.11 11.19
N ALA A 201 -2.62 -19.58 10.01
CA ALA A 201 -2.68 -18.15 9.74
C ALA A 201 -3.92 -17.54 10.42
N SER A 202 -3.82 -17.26 11.70
CA SER A 202 -4.92 -16.72 12.52
C SER A 202 -4.45 -15.58 13.41
N TRP A 203 -5.40 -14.76 13.87
CA TRP A 203 -5.12 -13.71 14.84
C TRP A 203 -4.61 -14.28 16.19
N GLU A 204 -5.08 -15.45 16.59
CA GLU A 204 -4.62 -16.13 17.80
C GLU A 204 -3.11 -16.43 17.73
N THR A 205 -2.62 -16.89 16.56
CA THR A 205 -1.19 -17.13 16.34
C THR A 205 -0.39 -15.81 16.45
N VAL A 206 -0.92 -14.70 15.93
CA VAL A 206 -0.32 -13.37 16.06
C VAL A 206 -0.24 -12.96 17.53
N LEU A 207 -1.37 -13.03 18.25
CA LEU A 207 -1.44 -12.65 19.67
C LEU A 207 -0.48 -13.47 20.53
N LYS A 208 -0.37 -14.78 20.25
CA LYS A 208 0.56 -15.63 20.95
C LYS A 208 2.01 -15.15 20.74
N ALA A 209 2.40 -14.82 19.52
CA ALA A 209 3.75 -14.33 19.22
C ALA A 209 4.06 -13.01 19.96
N TYR A 210 3.09 -12.10 20.03
CA TYR A 210 3.22 -10.83 20.76
C TYR A 210 3.29 -11.05 22.25
N SER A 211 2.38 -11.87 22.81
CA SER A 211 2.34 -12.20 24.24
C SER A 211 3.61 -12.90 24.73
N ASP A 212 4.13 -13.86 23.95
CA ASP A 212 5.38 -14.57 24.27
C ASP A 212 6.59 -13.61 24.33
N ALA A 213 6.49 -12.45 23.62
CA ALA A 213 7.49 -11.38 23.64
C ALA A 213 7.19 -10.28 24.69
N GLY A 214 6.14 -10.44 25.50
CA GLY A 214 5.72 -9.43 26.48
C GLY A 214 5.04 -8.19 25.89
N MET A 215 4.56 -8.30 24.65
CA MET A 215 3.86 -7.23 23.92
C MET A 215 2.34 -7.39 24.04
N THR A 216 1.62 -6.30 23.84
CA THR A 216 0.16 -6.21 23.99
C THR A 216 -0.61 -6.48 22.69
N GLU A 217 -1.90 -6.79 22.82
CA GLU A 217 -2.83 -6.87 21.69
C GLU A 217 -2.95 -5.54 20.93
N GLU A 218 -2.88 -4.40 21.63
CA GLU A 218 -2.96 -3.09 21.01
C GLU A 218 -1.74 -2.79 20.12
N GLU A 219 -0.55 -3.22 20.52
CA GLU A 219 0.67 -3.15 19.70
C GLU A 219 0.54 -4.06 18.47
N ALA A 220 -0.02 -5.27 18.63
CA ALA A 220 -0.29 -6.16 17.51
C ALA A 220 -1.28 -5.55 16.51
N LEU A 221 -2.39 -4.97 16.99
CA LEU A 221 -3.37 -4.29 16.15
C LEU A 221 -2.79 -3.07 15.44
N THR A 222 -1.99 -2.27 16.14
CA THR A 222 -1.30 -1.12 15.53
C THR A 222 -0.44 -1.58 14.36
N ASN A 223 0.37 -2.62 14.55
CA ASN A 223 1.18 -3.16 13.48
C ASN A 223 0.33 -3.76 12.34
N ALA A 224 -0.80 -4.40 12.67
CA ALA A 224 -1.72 -4.90 11.67
C ALA A 224 -2.29 -3.75 10.79
N TRP A 225 -2.68 -2.63 11.40
CA TRP A 225 -3.15 -1.45 10.66
C TRP A 225 -2.05 -0.79 9.82
N MET A 226 -0.79 -0.85 10.28
CA MET A 226 0.35 -0.32 9.51
C MET A 226 0.64 -1.17 8.28
N ALA A 227 0.55 -2.50 8.40
CA ALA A 227 0.83 -3.44 7.32
C ALA A 227 -0.32 -3.61 6.32
N TYR A 228 -1.56 -3.28 6.72
CA TYR A 228 -2.74 -3.53 5.91
C TYR A 228 -2.92 -2.51 4.80
N LEU A 229 -3.13 -2.98 3.57
CA LEU A 229 -3.57 -2.14 2.45
C LEU A 229 -5.10 -2.15 2.37
N ILE A 230 -5.68 -0.95 2.30
CA ILE A 230 -7.13 -0.73 2.34
C ILE A 230 -7.81 -1.37 1.14
N ARG A 231 -8.89 -2.13 1.38
CA ARG A 231 -9.68 -2.79 0.34
C ARG A 231 -11.00 -2.05 0.08
N LYS A 232 -11.70 -2.38 -0.99
CA LYS A 232 -12.91 -1.68 -1.52
C LYS A 232 -13.98 -1.36 -0.46
N ASP A 233 -14.26 -2.30 0.45
CA ASP A 233 -15.36 -2.16 1.40
C ASP A 233 -15.03 -1.22 2.56
N GLU A 234 -13.74 -0.89 2.74
CA GLU A 234 -13.21 -0.08 3.82
C GLU A 234 -13.12 1.42 3.47
N TYR A 235 -13.37 1.78 2.22
CA TYR A 235 -13.36 3.16 1.73
C TYR A 235 -14.74 3.64 1.28
N ASN A 236 -15.07 4.87 1.63
CA ASN A 236 -16.32 5.52 1.21
C ASN A 236 -16.04 6.53 0.10
N HIS A 237 -16.34 6.16 -1.14
CA HIS A 237 -16.12 7.01 -2.31
C HIS A 237 -16.94 8.31 -2.28
N LYS A 238 -18.17 8.25 -1.75
CA LYS A 238 -19.07 9.42 -1.65
C LYS A 238 -18.51 10.49 -0.72
N HIS A 239 -17.97 10.06 0.42
CA HIS A 239 -17.43 10.96 1.44
C HIS A 239 -15.90 11.09 1.36
N LYS A 240 -15.25 10.33 0.46
CA LYS A 240 -13.79 10.31 0.23
C LYS A 240 -12.98 10.09 1.51
N LYS A 241 -13.38 9.09 2.30
CA LYS A 241 -12.73 8.76 3.57
C LYS A 241 -12.82 7.27 3.91
N LEU A 242 -11.97 6.82 4.83
CA LEU A 242 -12.05 5.49 5.40
C LEU A 242 -13.36 5.33 6.17
N LYS A 243 -14.00 4.18 6.04
CA LYS A 243 -15.17 3.78 6.85
C LYS A 243 -14.72 3.19 8.17
N TYR A 244 -13.79 2.23 8.10
CA TYR A 244 -13.24 1.53 9.26
C TYR A 244 -11.81 1.07 8.97
N LEU A 245 -11.11 0.68 10.00
CA LEU A 245 -9.82 0.00 9.90
C LEU A 245 -10.03 -1.51 9.98
N TRP A 246 -9.13 -2.26 9.38
CA TRP A 246 -9.13 -3.72 9.46
C TRP A 246 -9.23 -4.21 10.91
N MET A 247 -10.01 -5.26 11.12
CA MET A 247 -10.14 -5.96 12.39
C MET A 247 -10.11 -7.46 12.17
N PRO A 248 -9.58 -8.25 13.13
CA PRO A 248 -9.67 -9.71 13.09
C PRO A 248 -11.12 -10.16 12.90
N LYS A 249 -11.31 -11.16 12.03
CA LYS A 249 -12.66 -11.71 11.73
C LYS A 249 -13.30 -12.32 12.98
N GLU A 250 -12.46 -12.82 13.91
CA GLU A 250 -12.84 -13.47 15.16
C GLU A 250 -13.31 -12.50 16.25
N PHE A 251 -13.09 -11.19 16.07
CA PHE A 251 -13.47 -10.20 17.07
C PHE A 251 -14.98 -10.10 17.20
N THR A 252 -15.44 -10.23 18.44
CA THR A 252 -16.81 -9.90 18.84
C THR A 252 -17.07 -8.40 18.73
N THR A 253 -18.32 -8.00 18.67
CA THR A 253 -18.74 -6.58 18.71
C THR A 253 -18.15 -5.83 19.90
N ALA A 254 -18.07 -6.47 21.07
CA ALA A 254 -17.48 -5.88 22.26
C ALA A 254 -15.98 -5.59 22.09
N GLN A 255 -15.24 -6.53 21.50
CA GLN A 255 -13.81 -6.33 21.19
C GLN A 255 -13.59 -5.22 20.17
N LYS A 256 -14.41 -5.16 19.10
CA LYS A 256 -14.35 -4.07 18.12
C LYS A 256 -14.65 -2.71 18.77
N ARG A 257 -15.63 -2.62 19.66
CA ARG A 257 -15.95 -1.39 20.41
C ARG A 257 -14.80 -0.90 21.30
N LYS A 258 -13.99 -1.81 21.85
CA LYS A 258 -12.80 -1.45 22.65
C LYS A 258 -11.85 -0.51 21.88
N TYR A 259 -11.72 -0.71 20.57
CA TYR A 259 -10.82 0.05 19.72
C TYR A 259 -11.51 1.13 18.88
N SER A 260 -12.83 1.34 19.06
CA SER A 260 -13.62 2.28 18.26
C SER A 260 -13.12 3.73 18.35
N HIS A 261 -12.59 4.13 19.50
CA HIS A 261 -12.04 5.48 19.69
C HIS A 261 -10.80 5.74 18.82
N ILE A 262 -9.94 4.74 18.61
CA ILE A 262 -8.76 4.83 17.72
C ILE A 262 -9.25 4.94 16.27
N ILE A 263 -10.20 4.08 15.88
CA ILE A 263 -10.79 4.07 14.55
C ILE A 263 -11.43 5.42 14.25
N HIS A 264 -12.26 5.94 15.18
CA HIS A 264 -12.89 7.25 15.03
C HIS A 264 -11.86 8.39 14.87
N GLY A 265 -10.78 8.38 15.64
CA GLY A 265 -9.68 9.36 15.51
C GLY A 265 -9.04 9.38 14.11
N VAL A 266 -9.06 8.26 13.41
CA VAL A 266 -8.51 8.10 12.06
C VAL A 266 -9.53 8.37 10.97
N THR A 267 -10.71 7.77 11.07
CA THR A 267 -11.76 7.81 10.02
C THR A 267 -12.63 9.05 10.10
N GLY A 268 -12.77 9.63 11.30
CA GLY A 268 -13.70 10.73 11.57
C GLY A 268 -15.17 10.31 11.55
N GLU A 269 -15.48 9.01 11.52
CA GLU A 269 -16.83 8.46 11.59
C GLU A 269 -16.99 7.62 12.86
N LEU A 270 -18.15 7.79 13.52
CA LEU A 270 -18.66 6.79 14.43
C LEU A 270 -19.23 5.67 13.56
N ASP A 271 -18.71 4.47 13.71
CA ASP A 271 -19.26 3.31 13.02
C ASP A 271 -20.61 2.98 13.65
N GLU A 272 -21.72 3.36 12.98
CA GLU A 272 -23.08 3.12 13.45
C GLU A 272 -23.38 1.62 13.57
N ASP A 273 -22.73 0.76 12.77
CA ASP A 273 -22.87 -0.69 12.87
C ASP A 273 -22.20 -1.26 14.13
N LEU A 274 -21.17 -0.60 14.68
CA LEU A 274 -20.61 -0.96 15.99
C LEU A 274 -21.51 -0.54 17.16
N THR A 275 -22.48 0.33 16.93
CA THR A 275 -23.43 0.82 17.95
C THR A 275 -24.76 0.06 17.93
N ARG A 276 -25.05 -0.70 16.87
CA ARG A 276 -26.25 -1.54 16.82
C ARG A 276 -26.08 -2.76 17.75
N PRO A 277 -27.08 -3.10 18.56
CA PRO A 277 -27.06 -4.38 19.27
C PRO A 277 -27.07 -5.52 18.25
N ASP A 278 -26.30 -6.59 18.53
CA ASP A 278 -26.33 -7.78 17.70
C ASP A 278 -27.79 -8.24 17.50
N PRO A 279 -28.24 -8.44 16.26
CA PRO A 279 -29.51 -9.10 16.05
C PRO A 279 -29.33 -10.57 16.45
N PHE A 280 -29.77 -10.91 17.67
CA PHE A 280 -29.91 -12.22 18.29
C PHE A 280 -29.10 -13.39 17.76
#